data_c149e8716ba2cbfd72bc154822f1826a
#
_entry.id   c149e8716ba2cbfd72bc154822f1826a
#
_cell.length_a   1.000
_cell.length_b   1.000
_cell.length_c   1.000
_cell.angle_alpha   90.00
_cell.angle_beta   90.00
_cell.angle_gamma   90.00
#
_symmetry.space_group_name_H-M   'P 1'
#
loop_
_entity.id
_entity.type
_entity.pdbx_description
1 polymer ?
#
loop_
_entity_poly.entity_id
_entity_poly.type
_entity_poly.pdbx_seq_one_letter_code
_entity_poly.pdbx_strand_id
1 'polypeptide(L)'
;ASSIKELENKTFDYNSNKYLSTKVIYGANAVGKSNIILSMAVLKNIVEYKGLNENSEYGNYSIYSNLIDEEKYLEPISFHIIFDNKNNEYDYSLKIKNDNAHQTSICYERLLINEDLILERNEHKLNINFDKSILKKYYNEITDDYLKKTAEIYSKDINNNSKIFNSYLQFADEICNPFNEFFDNFKAILNINDVVFKYNSFEDVKSKKIYNHLFKSIISKSDFGPQKIYYRASQENDSNLLTMTSEYALNSKESEDVAVLTIDSKYTESLGTRNLLKLTAVVFDVISRGGFLAIDEMDASINGEIIAGIINLFSDPEINKKNAQIIFTTHNPIYLTGDLFRRDEIMFLEKDKETHLSKGFTLHDLNIRNDENYLKNFINGNYMRINPIDFNEIYNDTMRDND
;
A
#
# COMPACT_ATOMS: atom_id res chain seq x y z
N ALA A 1 -7.62 7.23 14.80
CA ALA A 1 -9.01 7.58 14.53
C ALA A 1 -9.42 8.80 15.37
N SER A 2 -10.33 9.63 14.83
CA SER A 2 -10.89 10.74 15.58
C SER A 2 -11.86 10.28 16.68
N SER A 3 -12.24 11.17 17.59
CA SER A 3 -13.18 10.89 18.69
C SER A 3 -14.66 10.75 18.25
N ILE A 4 -14.92 10.56 16.96
CA ILE A 4 -16.26 10.39 16.40
C ILE A 4 -16.87 9.08 16.90
N LYS A 5 -18.15 9.12 17.33
CA LYS A 5 -18.90 7.94 17.82
C LYS A 5 -19.71 7.22 16.74
N GLU A 6 -19.43 7.48 15.46
CA GLU A 6 -20.09 6.84 14.32
C GLU A 6 -19.35 5.58 13.93
N LEU A 7 -20.08 4.54 13.49
CA LEU A 7 -19.48 3.32 12.95
C LEU A 7 -18.27 2.83 13.76
N GLU A 8 -18.46 2.61 15.06
CA GLU A 8 -17.37 2.20 15.97
C GLU A 8 -16.69 0.88 15.53
N ASN A 9 -17.42 0.02 14.85
CA ASN A 9 -16.90 -1.21 14.26
C ASN A 9 -15.84 -0.99 13.17
N LYS A 10 -15.69 0.24 12.66
CA LYS A 10 -14.66 0.62 11.69
C LYS A 10 -13.36 1.08 12.34
N THR A 11 -13.29 0.95 13.64
CA THR A 11 -12.10 1.26 14.42
C THR A 11 -11.74 0.08 15.32
N PHE A 12 -10.49 0.00 15.69
CA PHE A 12 -10.01 -0.93 16.70
C PHE A 12 -9.03 -0.23 17.64
N ASP A 13 -8.94 -0.74 18.87
CA ASP A 13 -8.01 -0.22 19.87
C ASP A 13 -6.76 -1.12 19.91
N TYR A 14 -5.58 -0.50 19.93
CA TYR A 14 -4.31 -1.17 20.13
C TYR A 14 -3.35 -0.25 20.89
N ASN A 15 -2.69 -0.73 21.95
CA ASN A 15 -1.77 0.04 22.80
C ASN A 15 -2.31 1.41 23.24
N SER A 16 -3.59 1.48 23.66
CA SER A 16 -4.29 2.72 24.06
C SER A 16 -4.56 3.71 22.90
N ASN A 17 -4.17 3.41 21.69
CA ASN A 17 -4.47 4.18 20.49
C ASN A 17 -5.68 3.59 19.74
N LYS A 18 -6.45 4.47 19.11
CA LYS A 18 -7.59 4.07 18.28
C LYS A 18 -7.24 4.22 16.80
N TYR A 19 -7.35 3.14 16.05
CA TYR A 19 -7.01 3.07 14.64
C TYR A 19 -8.24 2.91 13.75
N LEU A 20 -8.15 3.41 12.51
CA LEU A 20 -9.13 3.15 11.46
C LEU A 20 -8.78 1.83 10.76
N SER A 21 -9.80 1.02 10.45
CA SER A 21 -9.60 -0.18 9.62
C SER A 21 -9.47 0.16 8.13
N THR A 22 -10.09 1.27 7.71
CA THR A 22 -10.11 1.67 6.29
C THR A 22 -9.81 3.17 6.12
N LYS A 23 -9.27 3.53 4.96
CA LYS A 23 -9.08 4.91 4.51
C LYS A 23 -9.27 4.97 3.01
N VAL A 24 -10.13 5.87 2.54
CA VAL A 24 -10.35 6.11 1.12
C VAL A 24 -9.87 7.51 0.72
N ILE A 25 -9.20 7.62 -0.41
CA ILE A 25 -8.65 8.87 -0.94
C ILE A 25 -9.35 9.23 -2.24
N TYR A 26 -9.99 10.40 -2.25
CA TYR A 26 -10.59 11.03 -3.41
C TYR A 26 -9.78 12.23 -3.87
N GLY A 27 -9.93 12.59 -5.12
CA GLY A 27 -9.32 13.78 -5.68
C GLY A 27 -9.44 13.79 -7.21
N ALA A 28 -9.32 14.96 -7.83
CA ALA A 28 -9.27 15.10 -9.28
C ALA A 28 -8.07 14.36 -9.87
N ASN A 29 -7.99 14.27 -11.22
CA ASN A 29 -6.81 13.72 -11.86
C ASN A 29 -5.60 14.63 -11.60
N ALA A 30 -4.42 14.02 -11.49
CA ALA A 30 -3.14 14.70 -11.27
C ALA A 30 -3.01 15.50 -9.94
N VAL A 31 -3.85 15.25 -8.94
CA VAL A 31 -3.71 15.86 -7.59
C VAL A 31 -2.79 15.09 -6.65
N GLY A 32 -2.19 13.98 -7.10
CA GLY A 32 -1.21 13.23 -6.30
C GLY A 32 -1.75 12.04 -5.52
N LYS A 33 -2.95 11.51 -5.82
CA LYS A 33 -3.48 10.29 -5.18
C LYS A 33 -2.51 9.11 -5.30
N SER A 34 -2.09 8.82 -6.53
CA SER A 34 -1.13 7.74 -6.83
C SER A 34 0.22 7.98 -6.18
N ASN A 35 0.64 9.24 -5.99
CA ASN A 35 1.90 9.57 -5.33
C ASN A 35 1.90 9.17 -3.84
N ILE A 36 0.75 9.20 -3.17
CA ILE A 36 0.65 8.71 -1.79
C ILE A 36 0.93 7.21 -1.75
N ILE A 37 0.28 6.43 -2.61
CA ILE A 37 0.50 4.98 -2.67
C ILE A 37 1.94 4.66 -3.12
N LEU A 38 2.46 5.40 -4.12
CA LEU A 38 3.84 5.27 -4.58
C LEU A 38 4.84 5.56 -3.45
N SER A 39 4.62 6.62 -2.65
CA SER A 39 5.52 6.92 -1.53
C SER A 39 5.57 5.80 -0.50
N MET A 40 4.44 5.15 -0.24
CA MET A 40 4.36 3.98 0.63
C MET A 40 5.10 2.77 0.02
N ALA A 41 4.96 2.54 -1.29
CA ALA A 41 5.67 1.49 -2.01
C ALA A 41 7.19 1.71 -1.99
N VAL A 42 7.64 2.95 -2.19
CA VAL A 42 9.05 3.33 -2.12
C VAL A 42 9.63 3.10 -0.73
N LEU A 43 8.94 3.56 0.33
CA LEU A 43 9.40 3.35 1.72
C LEU A 43 9.51 1.85 2.03
N LYS A 44 8.48 1.07 1.69
CA LYS A 44 8.50 -0.39 1.83
C LYS A 44 9.71 -1.01 1.13
N ASN A 45 9.96 -0.62 -0.11
CA ASN A 45 11.06 -1.12 -0.91
C ASN A 45 12.43 -0.79 -0.27
N ILE A 46 12.61 0.45 0.21
CA ILE A 46 13.84 0.84 0.93
C ILE A 46 14.06 -0.04 2.17
N VAL A 47 13.01 -0.35 2.91
CA VAL A 47 13.11 -1.21 4.10
C VAL A 47 13.41 -2.67 3.73
N GLU A 48 12.74 -3.24 2.73
CA GLU A 48 12.97 -4.62 2.26
C GLU A 48 14.40 -4.84 1.75
N TYR A 49 14.94 -3.90 0.98
CA TYR A 49 16.31 -3.96 0.48
C TYR A 49 17.34 -3.41 1.48
N LYS A 50 16.89 -3.02 2.67
CA LYS A 50 17.74 -2.45 3.72
C LYS A 50 18.52 -1.21 3.28
N GLY A 51 17.93 -0.46 2.36
CA GLY A 51 18.50 0.76 1.79
C GLY A 51 18.06 1.05 0.37
N LEU A 52 18.72 2.03 -0.25
CA LEU A 52 18.49 2.38 -1.65
C LEU A 52 19.10 1.30 -2.55
N ASN A 53 18.32 0.78 -3.48
CA ASN A 53 18.76 -0.24 -4.43
C ASN A 53 18.28 0.11 -5.84
N GLU A 54 19.20 0.50 -6.71
CA GLU A 54 18.91 0.89 -8.10
C GLU A 54 18.29 -0.26 -8.93
N ASN A 55 18.54 -1.51 -8.55
CA ASN A 55 18.00 -2.69 -9.23
C ASN A 55 16.64 -3.13 -8.66
N SER A 56 16.07 -2.41 -7.69
CA SER A 56 14.75 -2.70 -7.16
C SER A 56 13.66 -2.19 -8.09
N GLU A 57 12.43 -2.68 -7.90
CA GLU A 57 11.26 -2.25 -8.68
C GLU A 57 11.08 -0.73 -8.70
N TYR A 58 11.41 -0.06 -7.61
CA TYR A 58 11.28 1.40 -7.46
C TYR A 58 12.64 2.14 -7.45
N GLY A 59 13.75 1.43 -7.59
CA GLY A 59 15.10 2.01 -7.52
C GLY A 59 15.46 2.88 -8.73
N ASN A 60 14.84 2.62 -9.88
CA ASN A 60 15.02 3.40 -11.10
C ASN A 60 14.06 4.60 -11.20
N TYR A 61 13.12 4.75 -10.28
CA TYR A 61 12.28 5.94 -10.22
C TYR A 61 13.11 7.07 -9.62
N SER A 62 13.38 8.07 -10.43
CA SER A 62 13.91 9.33 -9.95
C SER A 62 12.87 9.95 -9.01
N ILE A 63 13.14 9.90 -7.71
CA ILE A 63 12.24 10.39 -6.68
C ILE A 63 12.58 11.87 -6.48
N TYR A 64 11.70 12.75 -6.92
CA TYR A 64 11.88 14.20 -6.80
C TYR A 64 10.84 14.79 -5.87
N SER A 65 11.25 15.76 -5.06
CA SER A 65 10.35 16.44 -4.13
C SER A 65 9.33 17.31 -4.85
N ASN A 66 9.78 18.06 -5.86
CA ASN A 66 8.95 18.91 -6.71
C ASN A 66 9.62 19.08 -8.08
N LEU A 67 8.93 18.68 -9.16
CA LEU A 67 9.45 18.78 -10.52
C LEU A 67 9.20 20.16 -11.18
N ILE A 68 8.42 21.02 -10.55
CA ILE A 68 7.95 22.29 -11.12
C ILE A 68 8.72 23.48 -10.56
N ASP A 69 9.28 23.35 -9.38
CA ASP A 69 9.98 24.40 -8.66
C ASP A 69 11.48 24.06 -8.59
N GLU A 70 12.32 24.82 -9.29
CA GLU A 70 13.76 24.60 -9.34
C GLU A 70 14.44 24.72 -7.96
N GLU A 71 13.93 25.57 -7.08
CA GLU A 71 14.48 25.72 -5.72
C GLU A 71 14.14 24.50 -4.85
N LYS A 72 12.97 23.87 -5.07
CA LYS A 72 12.50 22.71 -4.30
C LYS A 72 12.88 21.36 -4.87
N TYR A 73 13.36 21.34 -6.09
CA TYR A 73 13.74 20.11 -6.79
C TYR A 73 14.76 19.25 -6.05
N LEU A 74 15.71 19.87 -5.34
CA LEU A 74 16.74 19.20 -4.55
C LEU A 74 16.41 19.13 -3.06
N GLU A 75 15.23 19.59 -2.63
CA GLU A 75 14.80 19.44 -1.25
C GLU A 75 14.61 17.96 -0.89
N PRO A 76 14.94 17.55 0.33
CA PRO A 76 14.75 16.17 0.76
C PRO A 76 13.27 15.76 0.76
N ILE A 77 13.00 14.56 0.27
CA ILE A 77 11.72 13.89 0.46
C ILE A 77 11.73 13.24 1.84
N SER A 78 10.71 13.53 2.63
CA SER A 78 10.58 13.03 4.01
C SER A 78 9.51 11.95 4.09
N PHE A 79 9.86 10.82 4.67
CA PHE A 79 8.95 9.76 5.09
C PHE A 79 8.87 9.77 6.61
N HIS A 80 7.67 9.67 7.13
CA HIS A 80 7.43 9.51 8.56
C HIS A 80 6.29 8.53 8.76
N ILE A 81 6.54 7.47 9.51
CA ILE A 81 5.56 6.44 9.81
C ILE A 81 5.60 6.08 11.29
N ILE A 82 4.43 5.97 11.89
CA ILE A 82 4.24 5.48 13.24
C ILE A 82 3.38 4.22 13.15
N PHE A 83 3.84 3.14 13.76
CA PHE A 83 3.10 1.89 13.78
C PHE A 83 3.37 1.11 15.06
N ASP A 84 2.39 0.31 15.46
CA ASP A 84 2.50 -0.59 16.60
C ASP A 84 2.82 -2.01 16.14
N ASN A 85 3.78 -2.66 16.76
CA ASN A 85 4.03 -4.09 16.63
C ASN A 85 4.60 -4.69 17.93
N LYS A 86 4.12 -5.86 18.32
CA LYS A 86 4.55 -6.60 19.53
C LYS A 86 4.56 -5.73 20.81
N ASN A 87 3.49 -4.96 21.01
CA ASN A 87 3.29 -4.04 22.14
C ASN A 87 4.29 -2.85 22.20
N ASN A 88 5.02 -2.59 21.13
CA ASN A 88 5.86 -1.42 21.01
C ASN A 88 5.34 -0.52 19.90
N GLU A 89 5.40 0.79 20.14
CA GLU A 89 5.21 1.83 19.12
C GLU A 89 6.56 2.14 18.48
N TYR A 90 6.61 2.09 17.16
CA TYR A 90 7.75 2.45 16.34
C TYR A 90 7.46 3.78 15.64
N ASP A 91 8.26 4.81 15.90
CA ASP A 91 8.26 6.08 15.18
C ASP A 91 9.51 6.14 14.31
N TYR A 92 9.33 5.99 13.00
CA TYR A 92 10.42 5.94 12.03
C TYR A 92 10.34 7.09 11.05
N SER A 93 11.43 7.85 10.96
CA SER A 93 11.59 8.96 10.02
C SER A 93 12.78 8.73 9.11
N LEU A 94 12.60 8.93 7.81
CA LEU A 94 13.63 8.81 6.79
C LEU A 94 13.55 10.01 5.85
N LYS A 95 14.71 10.61 5.49
CA LYS A 95 14.79 11.60 4.42
C LYS A 95 15.81 11.17 3.39
N ILE A 96 15.40 11.28 2.14
CA ILE A 96 16.25 11.02 0.97
C ILE A 96 16.35 12.29 0.13
N LYS A 97 17.50 12.51 -0.48
CA LYS A 97 17.72 13.65 -1.38
C LYS A 97 18.46 13.20 -2.63
N ASN A 98 18.23 13.92 -3.72
CA ASN A 98 19.01 13.83 -4.93
C ASN A 98 20.10 14.90 -4.92
N ASP A 99 21.26 14.60 -5.48
CA ASP A 99 22.29 15.60 -5.81
C ASP A 99 22.11 16.12 -7.24
N ASN A 100 22.98 17.06 -7.63
CA ASN A 100 22.98 17.63 -8.97
C ASN A 100 23.31 16.61 -10.08
N ALA A 101 23.86 15.45 -9.74
CA ALA A 101 24.12 14.32 -10.64
C ALA A 101 22.98 13.29 -10.64
N HIS A 102 21.84 13.61 -10.03
CA HIS A 102 20.68 12.74 -9.86
C HIS A 102 20.95 11.46 -9.06
N GLN A 103 21.97 11.47 -8.23
CA GLN A 103 22.22 10.35 -7.31
C GLN A 103 21.41 10.53 -6.02
N THR A 104 20.64 9.51 -5.70
CA THR A 104 19.80 9.51 -4.50
C THR A 104 20.62 9.05 -3.28
N SER A 105 20.52 9.76 -2.18
CA SER A 105 21.18 9.43 -0.93
C SER A 105 20.26 9.63 0.27
N ILE A 106 20.53 8.89 1.36
CA ILE A 106 19.85 9.08 2.64
C ILE A 106 20.56 10.19 3.41
N CYS A 107 19.85 11.26 3.71
CA CYS A 107 20.39 12.42 4.44
C CYS A 107 19.95 12.50 5.90
N TYR A 108 18.87 11.79 6.27
CA TYR A 108 18.38 11.73 7.65
C TYR A 108 17.69 10.39 7.90
N GLU A 109 17.84 9.87 9.10
CA GLU A 109 17.15 8.67 9.57
C GLU A 109 17.00 8.73 11.10
N ARG A 110 15.81 8.42 11.62
CA ARG A 110 15.55 8.36 13.05
C ARG A 110 14.60 7.22 13.38
N LEU A 111 14.90 6.50 14.44
CA LEU A 111 14.03 5.48 15.02
C LEU A 111 13.84 5.73 16.52
N LEU A 112 12.58 5.85 16.94
CA LEU A 112 12.20 5.78 18.34
C LEU A 112 11.37 4.49 18.55
N ILE A 113 11.45 3.93 19.75
CA ILE A 113 10.59 2.85 20.23
C ILE A 113 10.00 3.28 21.55
N ASN A 114 8.67 3.41 21.65
CA ASN A 114 7.97 3.92 22.84
C ASN A 114 8.57 5.24 23.35
N GLU A 115 8.79 6.19 22.42
CA GLU A 115 9.44 7.50 22.68
C GLU A 115 10.94 7.44 23.01
N ASP A 116 11.52 6.27 23.29
CA ASP A 116 12.96 6.12 23.52
C ASP A 116 13.72 6.24 22.18
N LEU A 117 14.67 7.19 22.11
CA LEU A 117 15.52 7.33 20.91
C LEU A 117 16.51 6.17 20.79
N ILE A 118 16.35 5.36 19.76
CA ILE A 118 17.25 4.22 19.47
C ILE A 118 18.38 4.67 18.56
N LEU A 119 18.05 5.45 17.52
CA LEU A 119 18.98 5.80 16.46
C LEU A 119 18.60 7.16 15.86
N GLU A 120 19.63 7.97 15.59
CA GLU A 120 19.49 9.14 14.73
C GLU A 120 20.72 9.29 13.84
N ARG A 121 20.49 9.50 12.55
CA ARG A 121 21.51 9.81 11.56
C ARG A 121 21.21 11.14 10.89
N ASN A 122 22.19 12.02 10.87
CA ASN A 122 22.12 13.32 10.23
C ASN A 122 23.28 13.42 9.24
N GLU A 123 22.99 13.40 7.95
CA GLU A 123 23.97 13.39 6.84
C GLU A 123 25.11 12.35 7.05
N HIS A 124 26.26 12.78 7.56
CA HIS A 124 27.44 11.94 7.77
C HIS A 124 27.68 11.53 9.23
N LYS A 125 26.79 11.94 10.15
CA LYS A 125 26.91 11.60 11.56
C LYS A 125 25.80 10.69 12.00
N LEU A 126 26.16 9.47 12.34
CA LEU A 126 25.27 8.54 12.98
C LEU A 126 25.46 8.62 14.50
N ASN A 127 24.40 9.07 15.18
CA ASN A 127 24.30 8.99 16.61
C ASN A 127 23.41 7.81 16.95
N ILE A 128 24.00 6.68 17.28
CA ILE A 128 23.26 5.62 17.94
C ILE A 128 23.20 5.99 19.40
N ASN A 129 22.02 5.95 19.99
CA ASN A 129 21.92 6.06 21.42
C ASN A 129 22.38 4.72 22.03
N PHE A 130 23.66 4.62 22.35
CA PHE A 130 24.24 3.46 23.04
C PHE A 130 23.95 3.45 24.54
N ASP A 131 22.91 4.17 25.01
CA ASP A 131 22.49 4.04 26.39
C ASP A 131 22.03 2.58 26.62
N LYS A 132 22.93 1.83 27.26
CA LYS A 132 22.71 0.41 27.58
C LYS A 132 21.44 0.20 28.38
N SER A 133 21.02 1.20 29.17
CA SER A 133 19.78 1.11 29.96
C SER A 133 18.54 1.18 29.08
N ILE A 134 18.55 1.99 28.04
CA ILE A 134 17.46 2.11 27.06
C ILE A 134 17.42 0.86 26.17
N LEU A 135 18.55 0.49 25.56
CA LEU A 135 18.62 -0.65 24.66
C LEU A 135 18.27 -1.97 25.36
N LYS A 136 18.62 -2.12 26.64
CA LYS A 136 18.25 -3.31 27.43
C LYS A 136 16.75 -3.49 27.64
N LYS A 137 15.95 -2.43 27.51
CA LYS A 137 14.47 -2.57 27.56
C LYS A 137 13.95 -3.39 26.38
N TYR A 138 14.64 -3.32 25.22
CA TYR A 138 14.21 -3.88 23.93
C TYR A 138 15.07 -5.05 23.47
N TYR A 139 16.27 -5.22 24.07
CA TYR A 139 17.22 -6.28 23.73
C TYR A 139 17.95 -6.77 24.98
N ASN A 140 17.58 -7.95 25.45
CA ASN A 140 18.06 -8.49 26.73
C ASN A 140 19.55 -8.88 26.75
N GLU A 141 20.09 -9.26 25.59
CA GLU A 141 21.46 -9.80 25.46
C GLU A 141 22.51 -8.74 25.04
N ILE A 142 22.23 -7.45 25.22
CA ILE A 142 23.18 -6.40 24.88
C ILE A 142 24.40 -6.49 25.79
N THR A 143 25.56 -6.73 25.13
CA THR A 143 26.89 -6.70 25.73
C THR A 143 27.67 -5.47 25.25
N ASP A 144 28.70 -5.06 26.04
CA ASP A 144 29.60 -3.96 25.63
C ASP A 144 30.39 -4.33 24.35
N ASP A 145 30.65 -5.62 24.12
CA ASP A 145 31.31 -6.11 22.91
C ASP A 145 30.39 -5.97 21.67
N TYR A 146 29.11 -6.24 21.82
CA TYR A 146 28.11 -6.00 20.79
C TYR A 146 28.03 -4.52 20.39
N LEU A 147 27.95 -3.62 21.37
CA LEU A 147 27.90 -2.17 21.12
C LEU A 147 29.17 -1.67 20.42
N LYS A 148 30.37 -2.17 20.81
CA LYS A 148 31.63 -1.85 20.14
C LYS A 148 31.67 -2.33 18.70
N LYS A 149 31.28 -3.59 18.43
CA LYS A 149 31.24 -4.13 17.07
C LYS A 149 30.27 -3.38 16.18
N THR A 150 29.09 -3.03 16.71
CA THR A 150 28.13 -2.23 15.99
C THR A 150 28.70 -0.85 15.65
N ALA A 151 29.34 -0.17 16.60
CA ALA A 151 30.00 1.12 16.39
C ALA A 151 31.12 1.03 15.34
N GLU A 152 31.91 -0.06 15.34
CA GLU A 152 32.96 -0.29 14.34
C GLU A 152 32.42 -0.51 12.94
N ILE A 153 31.31 -1.26 12.79
CA ILE A 153 30.66 -1.48 11.50
C ILE A 153 30.14 -0.14 10.96
N TYR A 154 29.48 0.63 11.79
CA TYR A 154 29.01 1.95 11.42
C TYR A 154 30.12 2.92 11.02
N SER A 155 31.23 2.95 11.77
CA SER A 155 32.34 3.85 11.48
C SER A 155 33.01 3.56 10.14
N LYS A 156 32.99 2.30 9.68
CA LYS A 156 33.51 1.89 8.38
C LYS A 156 32.59 2.21 7.21
N ASP A 157 31.27 2.19 7.44
CA ASP A 157 30.23 2.36 6.41
C ASP A 157 29.59 3.77 6.41
N ILE A 158 30.11 4.69 7.23
CA ILE A 158 29.53 6.03 7.43
C ILE A 158 29.43 6.85 6.15
N ASN A 159 30.25 6.49 5.14
CA ASN A 159 30.20 7.11 3.81
C ASN A 159 29.17 6.46 2.87
N ASN A 160 28.51 5.38 3.30
CA ASN A 160 27.52 4.70 2.49
C ASN A 160 26.10 5.20 2.82
N ASN A 161 25.74 6.33 2.20
CA ASN A 161 24.43 6.96 2.35
C ASN A 161 23.29 6.19 1.65
N SER A 162 23.50 4.96 1.24
CA SER A 162 22.48 4.13 0.59
C SER A 162 21.78 3.15 1.53
N LYS A 163 22.37 2.81 2.70
CA LYS A 163 21.83 1.80 3.63
C LYS A 163 21.08 2.42 4.80
N ILE A 164 20.01 1.79 5.27
CA ILE A 164 19.26 2.14 6.49
C ILE A 164 19.70 1.28 7.69
N PHE A 165 19.19 1.61 8.87
CA PHE A 165 19.64 1.05 10.15
C PHE A 165 19.54 -0.48 10.25
N ASN A 166 18.54 -1.11 9.67
CA ASN A 166 18.35 -2.56 9.74
C ASN A 166 19.40 -3.35 8.94
N SER A 167 20.21 -2.68 8.12
CA SER A 167 21.40 -3.27 7.52
C SER A 167 22.53 -3.49 8.53
N TYR A 168 22.56 -2.66 9.56
CA TYR A 168 23.66 -2.56 10.50
C TYR A 168 23.34 -3.26 11.81
N LEU A 169 22.10 -3.16 12.29
CA LEU A 169 21.64 -3.80 13.52
C LEU A 169 21.20 -5.27 13.29
N GLN A 170 21.90 -5.99 12.42
CA GLN A 170 21.56 -7.39 12.07
C GLN A 170 21.53 -8.36 13.28
N PHE A 171 22.16 -7.94 14.39
CA PHE A 171 22.25 -8.75 15.61
C PHE A 171 21.23 -8.35 16.68
N ALA A 172 20.45 -7.28 16.47
CA ALA A 172 19.40 -6.83 17.39
C ALA A 172 18.01 -7.32 16.91
N ASP A 173 17.83 -8.62 16.88
CA ASP A 173 16.62 -9.26 16.34
C ASP A 173 15.36 -8.76 17.03
N GLU A 174 15.38 -8.50 18.35
CA GLU A 174 14.23 -7.99 19.07
C GLU A 174 13.82 -6.58 18.65
N ILE A 175 14.74 -5.78 18.09
CA ILE A 175 14.47 -4.43 17.57
C ILE A 175 14.09 -4.52 16.09
N CYS A 176 14.91 -5.23 15.30
CA CYS A 176 14.78 -5.25 13.85
C CYS A 176 13.66 -6.16 13.35
N ASN A 177 13.46 -7.34 13.98
CA ASN A 177 12.45 -8.28 13.51
C ASN A 177 11.02 -7.74 13.60
N PRO A 178 10.56 -7.09 14.69
CA PRO A 178 9.23 -6.50 14.69
C PRO A 178 9.07 -5.36 13.68
N PHE A 179 10.13 -4.56 13.46
CA PHE A 179 10.13 -3.52 12.42
C PHE A 179 9.99 -4.14 11.03
N ASN A 180 10.83 -5.12 10.68
CA ASN A 180 10.79 -5.81 9.40
C ASN A 180 9.45 -6.54 9.19
N GLU A 181 8.93 -7.22 10.22
CA GLU A 181 7.66 -7.95 10.18
C GLU A 181 6.48 -7.05 9.80
N PHE A 182 6.46 -5.80 10.27
CA PHE A 182 5.45 -4.83 9.84
C PHE A 182 5.52 -4.62 8.32
N PHE A 183 6.73 -4.36 7.78
CA PHE A 183 6.91 -4.12 6.34
C PHE A 183 6.73 -5.39 5.49
N ASP A 184 7.03 -6.58 6.01
CA ASP A 184 6.75 -7.86 5.35
C ASP A 184 5.23 -8.10 5.18
N ASN A 185 4.44 -7.62 6.15
CA ASN A 185 2.98 -7.68 6.12
C ASN A 185 2.33 -6.45 5.45
N PHE A 186 3.12 -5.49 5.02
CA PHE A 186 2.67 -4.32 4.27
C PHE A 186 2.70 -4.61 2.77
N LYS A 187 1.59 -4.38 2.08
CA LYS A 187 1.49 -4.48 0.62
C LYS A 187 1.11 -3.13 0.03
N ALA A 188 1.89 -2.68 -0.96
CA ALA A 188 1.60 -1.50 -1.76
C ALA A 188 1.43 -1.92 -3.21
N ILE A 189 0.30 -1.55 -3.83
CA ILE A 189 -0.09 -1.94 -5.18
C ILE A 189 -0.46 -0.68 -5.96
N LEU A 190 0.34 -0.34 -6.97
CA LEU A 190 0.06 0.80 -7.84
C LEU A 190 -0.92 0.45 -8.97
N ASN A 191 -0.95 -0.82 -9.38
CA ASN A 191 -1.89 -1.30 -10.37
C ASN A 191 -2.20 -2.78 -10.12
N ILE A 192 -3.46 -3.10 -9.89
CA ILE A 192 -3.88 -4.50 -9.64
C ILE A 192 -3.58 -5.43 -10.82
N ASN A 193 -3.48 -4.90 -12.04
CA ASN A 193 -3.14 -5.70 -13.21
C ASN A 193 -1.71 -6.25 -13.13
N ASP A 194 -0.79 -5.51 -12.49
CA ASP A 194 0.63 -5.84 -12.38
C ASP A 194 0.91 -6.81 -11.23
N VAL A 195 -0.10 -7.13 -10.42
CA VAL A 195 0.05 -8.13 -9.37
C VAL A 195 0.32 -9.49 -10.00
N VAL A 196 1.51 -10.01 -9.71
CA VAL A 196 1.99 -11.31 -10.14
C VAL A 196 2.19 -12.20 -8.91
N PHE A 197 1.67 -13.40 -8.95
CA PHE A 197 1.89 -14.40 -7.91
C PHE A 197 3.09 -15.27 -8.28
N LYS A 198 4.09 -15.33 -7.38
CA LYS A 198 5.27 -16.17 -7.56
C LYS A 198 5.06 -17.55 -6.93
N TYR A 199 5.68 -18.58 -7.50
CA TYR A 199 5.55 -19.95 -7.01
C TYR A 199 5.93 -20.08 -5.53
N ASN A 200 7.00 -19.42 -5.10
CA ASN A 200 7.48 -19.45 -3.72
C ASN A 200 6.47 -18.86 -2.72
N SER A 201 5.59 -17.95 -3.16
CA SER A 201 4.50 -17.41 -2.34
C SER A 201 3.37 -18.43 -2.13
N PHE A 202 3.36 -19.51 -2.89
CA PHE A 202 2.35 -20.60 -2.86
C PHE A 202 2.90 -21.93 -2.36
N GLU A 203 4.18 -22.02 -2.01
CA GLU A 203 4.78 -23.26 -1.46
C GLU A 203 4.19 -23.65 -0.11
N ASP A 204 3.64 -22.70 0.65
CA ASP A 204 2.83 -23.04 1.79
C ASP A 204 1.54 -23.73 1.31
N VAL A 205 1.48 -25.04 1.55
CA VAL A 205 0.33 -25.92 1.22
C VAL A 205 -0.99 -25.33 1.77
N LYS A 206 -0.92 -24.57 2.86
CA LYS A 206 -2.06 -23.90 3.49
C LYS A 206 -2.56 -22.73 2.64
N SER A 207 -1.67 -21.88 2.15
CA SER A 207 -2.01 -20.75 1.26
C SER A 207 -2.63 -21.25 -0.05
N LYS A 208 -2.05 -22.26 -0.68
CA LYS A 208 -2.58 -22.87 -1.91
C LYS A 208 -3.99 -23.43 -1.74
N LYS A 209 -4.27 -24.09 -0.59
CA LYS A 209 -5.62 -24.58 -0.28
C LYS A 209 -6.61 -23.43 -0.09
N ILE A 210 -6.20 -22.36 0.59
CA ILE A 210 -7.03 -21.17 0.82
C ILE A 210 -7.41 -20.52 -0.53
N TYR A 211 -6.46 -20.27 -1.41
CA TYR A 211 -6.74 -19.66 -2.72
C TYR A 211 -7.61 -20.52 -3.61
N ASN A 212 -7.35 -21.84 -3.68
CA ASN A 212 -8.19 -22.74 -4.46
C ASN A 212 -9.62 -22.79 -3.93
N HIS A 213 -9.80 -22.78 -2.60
CA HIS A 213 -11.13 -22.75 -1.99
C HIS A 213 -11.83 -21.42 -2.23
N LEU A 214 -11.11 -20.31 -2.11
CA LEU A 214 -11.59 -18.95 -2.38
C LEU A 214 -12.11 -18.83 -3.81
N PHE A 215 -11.31 -19.21 -4.81
CA PHE A 215 -11.70 -19.12 -6.21
C PHE A 215 -12.88 -20.01 -6.53
N LYS A 216 -12.89 -21.25 -6.00
CA LYS A 216 -14.04 -22.14 -6.13
C LYS A 216 -15.30 -21.50 -5.54
N SER A 217 -15.20 -20.84 -4.39
CA SER A 217 -16.35 -20.20 -3.72
C SER A 217 -16.84 -18.97 -4.51
N ILE A 218 -15.95 -18.16 -5.06
CA ILE A 218 -16.32 -17.01 -5.91
C ILE A 218 -17.02 -17.51 -7.17
N ILE A 219 -16.45 -18.48 -7.88
CA ILE A 219 -17.00 -19.03 -9.11
C ILE A 219 -18.38 -19.64 -8.87
N SER A 220 -18.55 -20.40 -7.79
CA SER A 220 -19.83 -21.06 -7.48
C SER A 220 -20.94 -20.10 -7.07
N LYS A 221 -20.61 -18.88 -6.67
CA LYS A 221 -21.55 -17.82 -6.25
C LYS A 221 -21.71 -16.72 -7.29
N SER A 222 -21.05 -16.82 -8.40
CA SER A 222 -21.05 -15.85 -9.51
C SER A 222 -21.43 -16.57 -10.80
N ASP A 223 -22.03 -15.83 -11.74
CA ASP A 223 -22.38 -16.35 -13.06
C ASP A 223 -21.15 -16.43 -13.98
N PHE A 224 -19.99 -16.89 -13.48
CA PHE A 224 -18.79 -17.09 -14.28
C PHE A 224 -18.91 -18.34 -15.15
N GLY A 225 -18.41 -18.25 -16.39
CA GLY A 225 -18.49 -19.34 -17.35
C GLY A 225 -17.63 -20.58 -17.03
N PRO A 226 -16.40 -20.44 -16.48
CA PRO A 226 -15.55 -21.59 -16.19
C PRO A 226 -16.05 -22.36 -14.96
N GLN A 227 -15.82 -23.68 -14.97
CA GLN A 227 -16.09 -24.52 -13.80
C GLN A 227 -15.07 -24.33 -12.68
N LYS A 228 -13.84 -23.93 -13.07
CA LYS A 228 -12.74 -23.74 -12.12
C LYS A 228 -11.73 -22.73 -12.66
N ILE A 229 -11.21 -21.91 -11.77
CA ILE A 229 -10.04 -21.03 -12.01
C ILE A 229 -9.00 -21.33 -10.93
N TYR A 230 -7.73 -21.40 -11.34
CA TYR A 230 -6.62 -21.67 -10.43
C TYR A 230 -5.32 -21.13 -11.00
N TYR A 231 -4.29 -21.05 -10.15
CA TYR A 231 -2.94 -20.72 -10.57
C TYR A 231 -2.14 -21.99 -10.85
N ARG A 232 -1.40 -21.99 -11.95
CA ARG A 232 -0.45 -23.04 -12.30
C ARG A 232 0.89 -22.43 -12.69
N ALA A 233 1.99 -23.19 -12.57
CA ALA A 233 3.30 -22.73 -13.01
C ALA A 233 3.28 -22.32 -14.48
N SER A 234 3.87 -21.17 -14.79
CA SER A 234 3.99 -20.70 -16.18
C SER A 234 4.82 -21.69 -17.02
N GLN A 235 4.46 -21.84 -18.28
CA GLN A 235 5.25 -22.59 -19.26
C GLN A 235 6.26 -21.68 -19.99
N GLU A 236 6.19 -20.38 -19.76
CA GLU A 236 7.15 -19.41 -20.30
C GLU A 236 8.45 -19.41 -19.47
N ASN A 237 9.51 -18.83 -20.01
CA ASN A 237 10.92 -18.94 -19.57
C ASN A 237 11.21 -18.64 -18.08
N ASP A 238 10.24 -18.25 -17.28
CA ASP A 238 10.38 -18.06 -15.83
C ASP A 238 9.48 -19.06 -15.08
N SER A 239 10.09 -20.17 -14.64
CA SER A 239 9.43 -21.24 -13.89
C SER A 239 8.85 -20.82 -12.54
N ASN A 240 9.16 -19.62 -12.06
CA ASN A 240 8.69 -19.11 -10.76
C ASN A 240 7.39 -18.30 -10.88
N LEU A 241 6.92 -17.99 -12.08
CA LEU A 241 5.68 -17.25 -12.29
C LEU A 241 4.47 -18.19 -12.32
N LEU A 242 3.36 -17.71 -11.77
CA LEU A 242 2.08 -18.41 -11.80
C LEU A 242 1.14 -17.75 -12.81
N THR A 243 0.56 -18.56 -13.67
CA THR A 243 -0.45 -18.14 -14.64
C THR A 243 -1.84 -18.54 -14.15
N MET A 244 -2.80 -17.63 -14.22
CA MET A 244 -4.21 -17.90 -13.93
C MET A 244 -4.79 -18.70 -15.09
N THR A 245 -5.43 -19.82 -14.77
CA THR A 245 -5.92 -20.80 -15.74
C THR A 245 -7.39 -21.12 -15.48
N SER A 246 -8.20 -21.10 -16.53
CA SER A 246 -9.63 -21.44 -16.49
C SER A 246 -9.90 -22.82 -17.08
N GLU A 247 -10.76 -23.59 -16.42
CA GLU A 247 -11.23 -24.90 -16.89
C GLU A 247 -12.72 -24.82 -17.27
N TYR A 248 -13.03 -25.29 -18.48
CA TYR A 248 -14.38 -25.37 -19.00
C TYR A 248 -14.76 -26.82 -19.29
N ALA A 249 -15.96 -27.24 -18.89
CA ALA A 249 -16.50 -28.53 -19.33
C ALA A 249 -17.11 -28.38 -20.71
N LEU A 250 -16.67 -29.20 -21.61
CA LEU A 250 -17.25 -29.35 -22.93
C LEU A 250 -18.23 -30.55 -22.91
N ASN A 251 -19.52 -30.25 -22.89
CA ASN A 251 -20.53 -31.29 -23.01
C ASN A 251 -20.60 -31.73 -24.47
N SER A 252 -20.19 -32.95 -24.77
CA SER A 252 -20.43 -33.55 -26.07
C SER A 252 -21.89 -33.96 -26.18
N LYS A 253 -22.53 -33.67 -27.32
CA LYS A 253 -23.87 -34.18 -27.60
C LYS A 253 -23.87 -35.67 -27.99
N GLU A 254 -22.71 -36.22 -28.23
CA GLU A 254 -22.53 -37.58 -28.82
C GLU A 254 -21.91 -38.58 -27.84
N SER A 255 -21.39 -38.15 -26.67
CA SER A 255 -20.82 -39.06 -25.67
C SER A 255 -21.14 -38.56 -24.24
N GLU A 256 -21.23 -39.48 -23.29
CA GLU A 256 -21.35 -39.17 -21.86
C GLU A 256 -20.04 -38.63 -21.27
N ASP A 257 -18.95 -38.62 -22.03
CA ASP A 257 -17.64 -38.13 -21.60
C ASP A 257 -17.60 -36.61 -21.63
N VAL A 258 -17.28 -36.02 -20.51
CA VAL A 258 -17.07 -34.58 -20.38
C VAL A 258 -15.60 -34.27 -20.67
N ALA A 259 -15.31 -33.67 -21.80
CA ALA A 259 -13.99 -33.16 -22.09
C ALA A 259 -13.74 -31.86 -21.29
N VAL A 260 -12.55 -31.72 -20.70
CA VAL A 260 -12.14 -30.51 -19.97
C VAL A 260 -11.17 -29.71 -20.82
N LEU A 261 -11.56 -28.48 -21.13
CA LEU A 261 -10.70 -27.52 -21.82
C LEU A 261 -10.02 -26.60 -20.81
N THR A 262 -8.69 -26.57 -20.86
CA THR A 262 -7.86 -25.72 -19.97
C THR A 262 -7.21 -24.62 -20.78
N ILE A 263 -7.51 -23.36 -20.46
CA ILE A 263 -7.04 -22.18 -21.18
C ILE A 263 -6.48 -21.15 -20.18
N ASP A 264 -5.45 -20.39 -20.58
CA ASP A 264 -4.99 -19.22 -19.84
C ASP A 264 -6.14 -18.20 -19.73
N SER A 265 -6.47 -17.83 -18.49
CA SER A 265 -7.59 -16.92 -18.18
C SER A 265 -7.46 -15.54 -18.86
N LYS A 266 -6.27 -15.14 -19.30
CA LYS A 266 -6.08 -13.89 -20.06
C LYS A 266 -6.85 -13.86 -21.38
N TYR A 267 -7.15 -15.04 -21.96
CA TYR A 267 -7.87 -15.17 -23.22
C TYR A 267 -9.38 -15.42 -23.04
N THR A 268 -9.81 -15.87 -21.87
CA THR A 268 -11.18 -16.30 -21.65
C THR A 268 -11.94 -15.45 -20.65
N GLU A 269 -11.22 -14.87 -19.67
CA GLU A 269 -11.85 -14.09 -18.63
C GLU A 269 -11.73 -12.57 -18.87
N SER A 270 -12.77 -11.83 -18.48
CA SER A 270 -12.72 -10.38 -18.52
C SER A 270 -11.62 -9.83 -17.60
N LEU A 271 -11.15 -8.61 -17.88
CA LEU A 271 -10.19 -7.92 -17.01
C LEU A 271 -10.76 -7.77 -15.59
N GLY A 272 -12.05 -7.42 -15.48
CA GLY A 272 -12.73 -7.28 -14.19
C GLY A 272 -12.74 -8.58 -13.38
N THR A 273 -13.04 -9.71 -14.01
CA THR A 273 -13.00 -11.04 -13.38
C THR A 273 -11.60 -11.35 -12.84
N ARG A 274 -10.58 -11.14 -13.66
CA ARG A 274 -9.18 -11.40 -13.26
C ARG A 274 -8.73 -10.48 -12.13
N ASN A 275 -9.08 -9.20 -12.20
CA ASN A 275 -8.76 -8.23 -11.14
C ASN A 275 -9.49 -8.54 -9.83
N LEU A 276 -10.75 -8.93 -9.90
CA LEU A 276 -11.50 -9.38 -8.73
C LEU A 276 -10.81 -10.54 -8.01
N LEU A 277 -10.42 -11.58 -8.76
CA LEU A 277 -9.74 -12.74 -8.19
C LEU A 277 -8.39 -12.37 -7.58
N LYS A 278 -7.60 -11.52 -8.25
CA LYS A 278 -6.33 -11.01 -7.74
C LYS A 278 -6.54 -10.19 -6.46
N LEU A 279 -7.44 -9.21 -6.50
CA LEU A 279 -7.73 -8.34 -5.36
C LEU A 279 -8.20 -9.14 -4.16
N THR A 280 -9.14 -10.07 -4.35
CA THR A 280 -9.66 -10.89 -3.25
C THR A 280 -8.57 -11.75 -2.63
N ALA A 281 -7.67 -12.32 -3.45
CA ALA A 281 -6.53 -13.09 -2.97
C ALA A 281 -5.58 -12.24 -2.09
N VAL A 282 -5.26 -11.03 -2.55
CA VAL A 282 -4.42 -10.08 -1.78
C VAL A 282 -5.10 -9.68 -0.47
N VAL A 283 -6.38 -9.31 -0.53
CA VAL A 283 -7.16 -8.88 0.65
C VAL A 283 -7.22 -9.99 1.70
N PHE A 284 -7.49 -11.22 1.29
CA PHE A 284 -7.56 -12.35 2.23
C PHE A 284 -6.20 -12.66 2.85
N ASP A 285 -5.12 -12.56 2.10
CA ASP A 285 -3.77 -12.71 2.65
C ASP A 285 -3.49 -11.62 3.69
N VAL A 286 -3.77 -10.35 3.38
CA VAL A 286 -3.56 -9.21 4.29
C VAL A 286 -4.40 -9.36 5.56
N ILE A 287 -5.70 -9.67 5.46
CA ILE A 287 -6.58 -9.89 6.62
C ILE A 287 -6.09 -11.07 7.48
N SER A 288 -5.69 -12.17 6.84
CA SER A 288 -5.21 -13.36 7.54
C SER A 288 -3.95 -13.13 8.38
N ARG A 289 -3.10 -12.18 7.95
CA ARG A 289 -1.85 -11.82 8.62
C ARG A 289 -2.00 -10.65 9.59
N GLY A 290 -3.07 -9.84 9.48
CA GLY A 290 -3.19 -8.56 10.19
C GLY A 290 -2.29 -7.50 9.58
N GLY A 291 -2.16 -7.51 8.24
CA GLY A 291 -1.24 -6.63 7.52
C GLY A 291 -1.87 -5.28 7.14
N PHE A 292 -1.09 -4.49 6.41
CA PHE A 292 -1.50 -3.21 5.85
C PHE A 292 -1.50 -3.27 4.33
N LEU A 293 -2.60 -2.84 3.70
CA LEU A 293 -2.75 -2.78 2.24
C LEU A 293 -2.89 -1.33 1.78
N ALA A 294 -1.99 -0.88 0.92
CA ALA A 294 -2.12 0.37 0.17
C ALA A 294 -2.33 0.05 -1.31
N ILE A 295 -3.40 0.56 -1.92
CA ILE A 295 -3.73 0.22 -3.30
C ILE A 295 -4.27 1.42 -4.07
N ASP A 296 -3.69 1.67 -5.24
CA ASP A 296 -4.16 2.71 -6.16
C ASP A 296 -5.27 2.17 -7.06
N GLU A 297 -6.30 3.00 -7.30
CA GLU A 297 -7.45 2.68 -8.15
C GLU A 297 -8.04 1.27 -7.87
N MET A 298 -8.34 0.97 -6.59
CA MET A 298 -8.77 -0.36 -6.15
C MET A 298 -9.96 -0.93 -6.95
N ASP A 299 -10.82 -0.06 -7.44
CA ASP A 299 -12.05 -0.40 -8.14
C ASP A 299 -11.89 -0.45 -9.68
N ALA A 300 -10.66 -0.38 -10.20
CA ALA A 300 -10.42 -0.45 -11.64
C ALA A 300 -11.00 -1.73 -12.24
N SER A 301 -12.01 -1.56 -13.11
CA SER A 301 -12.73 -2.64 -13.81
C SER A 301 -13.53 -3.61 -12.91
N ILE A 302 -13.77 -3.29 -11.63
CA ILE A 302 -14.55 -4.12 -10.70
C ILE A 302 -15.86 -3.41 -10.34
N ASN A 303 -16.94 -4.18 -10.19
CA ASN A 303 -18.24 -3.64 -9.79
C ASN A 303 -18.18 -3.01 -8.39
N GLY A 304 -18.80 -1.83 -8.23
CA GLY A 304 -18.79 -1.08 -6.99
C GLY A 304 -19.37 -1.81 -5.78
N GLU A 305 -20.41 -2.61 -5.96
CA GLU A 305 -21.01 -3.40 -4.88
C GLU A 305 -20.02 -4.47 -4.33
N ILE A 306 -19.23 -5.05 -5.22
CA ILE A 306 -18.20 -6.02 -4.83
C ILE A 306 -17.12 -5.32 -4.01
N ILE A 307 -16.68 -4.14 -4.45
CA ILE A 307 -15.70 -3.32 -3.71
C ILE A 307 -16.22 -2.93 -2.34
N ALA A 308 -17.49 -2.51 -2.21
CA ALA A 308 -18.11 -2.23 -0.92
C ALA A 308 -18.10 -3.47 0.00
N GLY A 309 -18.38 -4.66 -0.57
CA GLY A 309 -18.26 -5.92 0.17
C GLY A 309 -16.83 -6.18 0.66
N ILE A 310 -15.80 -5.93 -0.16
CA ILE A 310 -14.39 -6.07 0.22
C ILE A 310 -14.01 -5.09 1.35
N ILE A 311 -14.45 -3.82 1.25
CA ILE A 311 -14.21 -2.81 2.29
C ILE A 311 -14.80 -3.26 3.63
N ASN A 312 -16.01 -3.82 3.62
CA ASN A 312 -16.67 -4.31 4.83
C ASN A 312 -15.92 -5.46 5.50
N LEU A 313 -15.13 -6.27 4.78
CA LEU A 313 -14.29 -7.31 5.40
C LEU A 313 -13.28 -6.74 6.40
N PHE A 314 -12.72 -5.56 6.12
CA PHE A 314 -11.78 -4.89 7.03
C PHE A 314 -12.47 -4.32 8.27
N SER A 315 -13.78 -4.04 8.20
CA SER A 315 -14.57 -3.47 9.29
C SER A 315 -15.31 -4.51 10.12
N ASP A 316 -15.32 -5.77 9.68
CA ASP A 316 -16.00 -6.86 10.38
C ASP A 316 -15.05 -7.50 11.42
N PRO A 317 -15.32 -7.33 12.75
CA PRO A 317 -14.44 -7.84 13.78
C PRO A 317 -14.41 -9.39 13.85
N GLU A 318 -15.41 -10.08 13.30
CA GLU A 318 -15.41 -11.54 13.24
C GLU A 318 -14.49 -12.07 12.13
N ILE A 319 -14.26 -11.25 11.09
CA ILE A 319 -13.39 -11.57 9.95
C ILE A 319 -11.99 -11.01 10.20
N ASN A 320 -11.90 -9.72 10.49
CA ASN A 320 -10.65 -8.98 10.67
C ASN A 320 -10.13 -9.09 12.13
N LYS A 321 -9.95 -10.27 12.63
CA LYS A 321 -9.53 -10.54 14.03
C LYS A 321 -8.11 -10.07 14.35
N LYS A 322 -7.30 -9.77 13.34
CA LYS A 322 -5.91 -9.33 13.49
C LYS A 322 -5.70 -7.87 13.17
N ASN A 323 -6.79 -7.10 13.04
CA ASN A 323 -6.74 -5.66 12.83
C ASN A 323 -5.98 -5.24 11.56
N ALA A 324 -6.15 -5.97 10.46
CA ALA A 324 -5.65 -5.55 9.17
C ALA A 324 -6.24 -4.21 8.75
N GLN A 325 -5.49 -3.42 8.01
CA GLN A 325 -5.88 -2.09 7.57
C GLN A 325 -5.77 -1.95 6.06
N ILE A 326 -6.60 -1.09 5.46
CA ILE A 326 -6.53 -0.75 4.06
C ILE A 326 -6.61 0.76 3.83
N ILE A 327 -5.72 1.27 2.97
CA ILE A 327 -5.84 2.59 2.35
C ILE A 327 -5.91 2.42 0.84
N PHE A 328 -6.83 3.10 0.20
CA PHE A 328 -6.97 3.00 -1.25
C PHE A 328 -7.41 4.31 -1.88
N THR A 329 -7.11 4.46 -3.17
CA THR A 329 -7.61 5.55 -3.99
C THR A 329 -8.75 5.06 -4.88
N THR A 330 -9.66 5.96 -5.20
CA THR A 330 -10.75 5.72 -6.14
C THR A 330 -11.20 7.01 -6.81
N HIS A 331 -11.78 6.90 -7.98
CA HIS A 331 -12.51 7.96 -8.66
C HIS A 331 -14.03 7.79 -8.55
N ASN A 332 -14.49 6.65 -8.05
CA ASN A 332 -15.90 6.31 -8.03
C ASN A 332 -16.60 6.91 -6.81
N PRO A 333 -17.50 7.87 -7.00
CA PRO A 333 -18.18 8.53 -5.88
C PRO A 333 -19.28 7.67 -5.22
N ILE A 334 -19.60 6.50 -5.78
CA ILE A 334 -20.68 5.63 -5.26
C ILE A 334 -20.42 5.18 -3.82
N TYR A 335 -19.15 5.14 -3.39
CA TYR A 335 -18.78 4.77 -2.03
C TYR A 335 -18.93 5.91 -1.01
N LEU A 336 -19.24 7.14 -1.45
CA LEU A 336 -19.41 8.29 -0.56
C LEU A 336 -20.75 8.24 0.17
N THR A 337 -20.86 7.27 1.08
CA THR A 337 -22.06 7.09 1.93
C THR A 337 -21.64 7.00 3.40
N GLY A 338 -22.48 7.57 4.28
CA GLY A 338 -22.25 7.51 5.72
C GLY A 338 -22.42 6.11 6.32
N ASP A 339 -22.98 5.16 5.56
CA ASP A 339 -23.11 3.76 5.99
C ASP A 339 -21.82 2.97 5.72
N LEU A 340 -21.07 3.36 4.68
CA LEU A 340 -19.84 2.66 4.28
C LEU A 340 -18.60 3.22 4.95
N PHE A 341 -18.53 4.52 5.19
CA PHE A 341 -17.36 5.18 5.76
C PHE A 341 -17.70 6.16 6.87
N ARG A 342 -16.82 6.25 7.85
CA ARG A 342 -16.76 7.35 8.81
C ARG A 342 -16.23 8.61 8.11
N ARG A 343 -16.54 9.78 8.65
CA ARG A 343 -16.05 11.06 8.08
C ARG A 343 -14.53 11.20 8.14
N ASP A 344 -13.87 10.60 9.11
CA ASP A 344 -12.41 10.57 9.21
C ASP A 344 -11.74 9.51 8.33
N GLU A 345 -12.51 8.56 7.77
CA GLU A 345 -12.02 7.62 6.76
C GLU A 345 -11.97 8.22 5.35
N ILE A 346 -12.82 9.22 5.06
CA ILE A 346 -12.90 9.85 3.72
C ILE A 346 -11.92 11.02 3.66
N MET A 347 -10.90 10.91 2.82
CA MET A 347 -9.90 11.94 2.57
C MET A 347 -10.02 12.49 1.16
N PHE A 348 -9.98 13.81 1.04
CA PHE A 348 -9.90 14.51 -0.23
C PHE A 348 -8.52 15.11 -0.42
N LEU A 349 -8.04 15.10 -1.67
CA LEU A 349 -6.84 15.80 -2.09
C LEU A 349 -7.20 16.93 -3.03
N GLU A 350 -6.66 18.10 -2.75
CA GLU A 350 -6.69 19.26 -3.64
C GLU A 350 -5.27 19.70 -3.97
N LYS A 351 -5.07 20.20 -5.19
CA LYS A 351 -3.82 20.78 -5.65
C LYS A 351 -3.95 22.27 -5.74
N ASP A 352 -3.08 22.98 -5.06
CA ASP A 352 -2.97 24.43 -5.18
C ASP A 352 -2.48 24.81 -6.57
N LYS A 353 -3.12 25.81 -7.20
CA LYS A 353 -2.85 26.18 -8.59
C LYS A 353 -1.55 26.94 -8.78
N GLU A 354 -1.12 27.68 -7.75
CA GLU A 354 0.06 28.52 -7.81
C GLU A 354 1.31 27.76 -7.37
N THR A 355 1.22 27.06 -6.27
CA THR A 355 2.34 26.32 -5.69
C THR A 355 2.46 24.90 -6.21
N HIS A 356 1.42 24.37 -6.86
CA HIS A 356 1.28 22.98 -7.29
C HIS A 356 1.41 21.95 -6.16
N LEU A 357 1.33 22.38 -4.92
CA LEU A 357 1.35 21.50 -3.75
C LEU A 357 -0.02 20.89 -3.50
N SER A 358 -0.02 19.61 -3.16
CA SER A 358 -1.24 18.89 -2.79
C SER A 358 -1.48 18.96 -1.30
N LYS A 359 -2.73 19.17 -0.90
CA LYS A 359 -3.19 19.14 0.50
C LYS A 359 -4.28 18.11 0.66
N GLY A 360 -4.20 17.33 1.75
CA GLY A 360 -5.21 16.36 2.14
C GLY A 360 -6.03 16.88 3.31
N PHE A 361 -7.34 16.63 3.28
CA PHE A 361 -8.26 16.89 4.39
C PHE A 361 -9.37 15.85 4.39
N THR A 362 -10.00 15.63 5.54
CA THR A 362 -11.09 14.67 5.69
C THR A 362 -12.45 15.37 5.77
N LEU A 363 -13.55 14.65 5.59
CA LEU A 363 -14.88 15.19 5.88
C LEU A 363 -15.02 15.62 7.34
N HIS A 364 -14.28 14.98 8.24
CA HIS A 364 -14.24 15.40 9.64
C HIS A 364 -13.65 16.80 9.80
N ASP A 365 -12.54 17.09 9.11
CA ASP A 365 -11.86 18.41 9.14
C ASP A 365 -12.76 19.53 8.60
N LEU A 366 -13.65 19.20 7.67
CA LEU A 366 -14.66 20.13 7.13
C LEU A 366 -15.86 20.33 8.05
N ASN A 367 -15.93 19.64 9.21
CA ASN A 367 -17.07 19.66 10.12
C ASN A 367 -18.39 19.25 9.46
N ILE A 368 -18.36 18.42 8.45
CA ILE A 368 -19.53 17.90 7.75
C ILE A 368 -20.35 17.02 8.71
N ARG A 369 -21.67 17.15 8.68
CA ARG A 369 -22.56 16.34 9.52
C ARG A 369 -22.73 14.96 8.91
N ASN A 370 -22.96 13.93 9.76
CA ASN A 370 -23.15 12.56 9.27
C ASN A 370 -24.52 12.28 8.62
N ASP A 371 -25.49 13.17 8.84
CA ASP A 371 -26.79 13.12 8.16
C ASP A 371 -26.79 13.78 6.77
N GLU A 372 -25.66 14.34 6.32
CA GLU A 372 -25.52 14.92 5.00
C GLU A 372 -25.35 13.86 3.90
N ASN A 373 -25.84 14.16 2.72
CA ASN A 373 -25.65 13.31 1.55
C ASN A 373 -24.27 13.59 0.91
N TYR A 374 -23.27 12.79 1.28
CA TYR A 374 -21.88 12.97 0.84
C TYR A 374 -21.75 12.88 -0.68
N LEU A 375 -22.43 11.92 -1.32
CA LEU A 375 -22.43 11.76 -2.78
C LEU A 375 -22.94 13.01 -3.49
N LYS A 376 -24.11 13.52 -3.06
CA LYS A 376 -24.71 14.72 -3.65
C LYS A 376 -23.78 15.94 -3.49
N ASN A 377 -23.21 16.12 -2.31
CA ASN A 377 -22.32 17.23 -2.03
C ASN A 377 -21.03 17.13 -2.85
N PHE A 378 -20.49 15.92 -3.04
CA PHE A 378 -19.34 15.69 -3.91
C PHE A 378 -19.63 16.05 -5.37
N ILE A 379 -20.76 15.58 -5.93
CA ILE A 379 -21.17 15.89 -7.31
C ILE A 379 -21.39 17.41 -7.50
N ASN A 380 -21.89 18.09 -6.50
CA ASN A 380 -22.09 19.54 -6.52
C ASN A 380 -20.76 20.34 -6.35
N GLY A 381 -19.62 19.66 -6.14
CA GLY A 381 -18.31 20.31 -5.96
C GLY A 381 -18.13 20.99 -4.59
N ASN A 382 -18.92 20.59 -3.57
CA ASN A 382 -18.89 21.23 -2.24
C ASN A 382 -17.64 20.81 -1.41
N TYR A 383 -16.99 19.69 -1.75
CA TYR A 383 -15.82 19.18 -1.02
C TYR A 383 -14.52 19.49 -1.73
N MET A 384 -14.52 19.55 -3.05
CA MET A 384 -13.33 19.80 -3.86
C MET A 384 -13.72 20.45 -5.18
N ARG A 385 -12.84 21.31 -5.70
CA ARG A 385 -13.07 21.91 -7.01
C ARG A 385 -12.66 20.91 -8.10
N ILE A 386 -13.63 20.50 -8.89
CA ILE A 386 -13.38 19.80 -10.14
C ILE A 386 -13.37 20.86 -11.24
N ASN A 387 -12.22 21.10 -11.88
CA ASN A 387 -12.18 21.96 -13.04
C ASN A 387 -12.60 21.13 -14.26
N PRO A 388 -13.80 21.36 -14.81
CA PRO A 388 -14.19 20.65 -16.03
C PRO A 388 -13.27 21.07 -17.19
N ILE A 389 -12.88 20.09 -17.99
CA ILE A 389 -12.18 20.35 -19.26
C ILE A 389 -13.26 20.70 -20.28
N ASP A 390 -13.19 21.88 -20.89
CA ASP A 390 -14.08 22.25 -22.01
C ASP A 390 -13.54 21.64 -23.31
N PHE A 391 -14.07 20.48 -23.64
CA PHE A 391 -13.67 19.78 -24.88
C PHE A 391 -14.08 20.53 -26.16
N ASN A 392 -15.12 21.40 -26.10
CA ASN A 392 -15.51 22.18 -27.25
C ASN A 392 -14.46 23.29 -27.54
N GLU A 393 -13.96 23.93 -26.47
CA GLU A 393 -12.86 24.91 -26.60
C GLU A 393 -11.63 24.23 -27.17
N ILE A 394 -11.19 23.12 -26.62
CA ILE A 394 -10.02 22.37 -27.09
C ILE A 394 -10.18 21.93 -28.55
N TYR A 395 -11.35 21.40 -28.92
CA TYR A 395 -11.61 20.99 -30.30
C TYR A 395 -11.50 22.15 -31.26
N ASN A 396 -12.14 23.28 -30.94
CA ASN A 396 -12.13 24.48 -31.80
C ASN A 396 -10.74 25.05 -31.95
N ASP A 397 -9.95 25.10 -30.87
CA ASP A 397 -8.57 25.60 -30.92
C ASP A 397 -7.69 24.69 -31.77
N THR A 398 -7.79 23.36 -31.55
CA THR A 398 -7.01 22.37 -32.33
C THR A 398 -7.32 22.41 -33.82
N MET A 399 -8.60 22.64 -34.18
CA MET A 399 -8.98 22.67 -35.60
C MET A 399 -8.64 23.99 -36.28
N ARG A 400 -8.63 25.12 -35.54
CA ARG A 400 -8.22 26.42 -36.07
C ARG A 400 -6.74 26.50 -36.41
N ASP A 401 -5.89 25.79 -35.66
CA ASP A 401 -4.45 25.75 -35.93
C ASP A 401 -4.08 24.88 -37.16
N ASN A 402 -5.03 24.16 -37.74
CA ASN A 402 -4.83 23.31 -38.91
C ASN A 402 -5.41 23.90 -40.23
N ASP A 403 -6.04 25.06 -40.18
CA ASP A 403 -6.49 25.86 -41.33
C ASP A 403 -5.51 27.05 -41.60
#